data_83d3fe2f0b184cb4fce8c016d2658d52
#
_entry.id   83d3fe2f0b184cb4fce8c016d2658d52
#
_cell.length_a   1.000
_cell.length_b   1.000
_cell.length_c   1.000
_cell.angle_alpha   90.00
_cell.angle_beta   90.00
_cell.angle_gamma   90.00
#
_symmetry.space_group_name_H-M   'P 1'
#
loop_
_entity.id
_entity.type
_entity.pdbx_description
1 polymer ?
#
loop_
_entity_poly.entity_id
_entity_poly.type
_entity_poly.pdbx_seq_one_letter_code
_entity_poly.pdbx_strand_id
1 'polypeptide(L)'
;MAQHSPIEWCDHTFNPWWGCTRVSAGCKNCYAAAWAKRYRYDVWGTQSTRRLFGERHWHEPIKWNAKAECLGTRVRVFCASMADVFEEHPDIIAERQKLWHLIAQTPMLDWLLLTKRPQNMSHMVPTSWQQDGWPPNAWAMTSVEDQQQAEHRIPLLLNVPALVRGLSVEPLIAPVDLSPWLAAIQWVIVGGESGPHARRMYP
;
A
#
# COMPACT_ATOMS: atom_id res chain seq x y z
N MET A 1 -0.25 10.50 -8.68
CA MET A 1 -0.37 11.20 -7.39
C MET A 1 -1.58 12.11 -7.46
N ALA A 2 -2.46 12.04 -6.50
CA ALA A 2 -3.61 12.93 -6.41
C ALA A 2 -3.58 13.63 -5.05
N GLN A 3 -3.59 14.97 -5.07
CA GLN A 3 -3.71 15.79 -3.88
C GLN A 3 -5.14 15.70 -3.28
N HIS A 4 -6.12 15.32 -4.08
CA HIS A 4 -7.46 14.92 -3.65
C HIS A 4 -7.75 13.61 -4.35
N SER A 5 -7.74 12.52 -3.57
CA SER A 5 -8.02 11.19 -4.10
C SER A 5 -9.51 11.03 -4.34
N PRO A 6 -9.95 10.46 -5.49
CA PRO A 6 -11.33 10.01 -5.64
C PRO A 6 -11.62 8.70 -4.88
N ILE A 7 -10.61 8.12 -4.24
CA ILE A 7 -10.74 6.90 -3.45
C ILE A 7 -11.31 7.28 -2.07
N GLU A 8 -12.48 6.77 -1.72
CA GLU A 8 -13.26 7.18 -0.55
C GLU A 8 -12.55 6.96 0.79
N TRP A 9 -11.66 5.97 0.86
CA TRP A 9 -10.98 5.63 2.11
C TRP A 9 -9.63 6.32 2.32
N CYS A 10 -9.20 7.21 1.41
CA CYS A 10 -7.98 8.00 1.58
C CYS A 10 -8.12 9.42 1.02
N ASP A 11 -7.42 10.38 1.63
CA ASP A 11 -7.43 11.78 1.22
C ASP A 11 -6.43 12.04 0.08
N HIS A 12 -5.29 11.35 0.11
CA HIS A 12 -4.22 11.48 -0.88
C HIS A 12 -3.73 10.12 -1.34
N THR A 13 -3.11 10.08 -2.53
CA THR A 13 -2.32 8.93 -2.99
C THR A 13 -0.87 9.35 -3.21
N PHE A 14 0.07 8.59 -2.67
CA PHE A 14 1.50 8.78 -2.89
C PHE A 14 2.14 7.51 -3.43
N ASN A 15 2.95 7.67 -4.46
CA ASN A 15 3.69 6.58 -5.07
C ASN A 15 5.18 6.93 -5.04
N PRO A 16 6.01 6.29 -4.20
CA PRO A 16 7.44 6.58 -4.16
C PRO A 16 8.15 6.23 -5.47
N TRP A 17 7.62 5.28 -6.20
CA TRP A 17 7.98 4.89 -7.58
C TRP A 17 6.76 4.33 -8.30
N TRP A 18 6.90 4.04 -9.58
CA TRP A 18 5.92 3.23 -10.33
C TRP A 18 6.54 1.92 -10.79
N GLY A 19 5.73 0.89 -10.79
CA GLY A 19 6.05 -0.45 -11.23
C GLY A 19 5.98 -1.47 -10.12
N CYS A 20 5.67 -2.70 -10.52
CA CYS A 20 5.48 -3.83 -9.62
C CYS A 20 5.62 -5.15 -10.37
N THR A 21 5.75 -6.25 -9.63
CA THR A 21 5.69 -7.62 -10.15
C THR A 21 4.44 -8.32 -9.61
N ARG A 22 3.77 -9.09 -10.45
CA ARG A 22 2.58 -9.86 -10.07
C ARG A 22 2.94 -10.98 -9.10
N VAL A 23 2.08 -11.23 -8.10
CA VAL A 23 2.29 -12.29 -7.08
C VAL A 23 1.10 -13.22 -6.89
N SER A 24 -0.11 -12.84 -7.30
CA SER A 24 -1.32 -13.61 -7.06
C SER A 24 -2.38 -13.38 -8.12
N ALA A 25 -3.49 -14.10 -8.01
CA ALA A 25 -4.66 -13.95 -8.88
C ALA A 25 -5.25 -12.53 -8.87
N GLY A 26 -5.16 -11.81 -7.74
CA GLY A 26 -5.56 -10.42 -7.62
C GLY A 26 -4.74 -9.44 -8.45
N CYS A 27 -3.58 -9.87 -8.98
CA CYS A 27 -2.77 -9.05 -9.88
C CYS A 27 -3.10 -9.26 -11.38
N LYS A 28 -4.04 -10.16 -11.73
CA LYS A 28 -4.32 -10.54 -13.14
C LYS A 28 -4.75 -9.33 -13.97
N ASN A 29 -5.72 -8.58 -13.49
CA ASN A 29 -6.30 -7.41 -14.16
C ASN A 29 -5.92 -6.10 -13.44
N CYS A 30 -4.68 -6.00 -12.95
CA CYS A 30 -4.21 -4.85 -12.21
C CYS A 30 -4.40 -3.54 -13.00
N TYR A 31 -5.22 -2.63 -12.45
CA TYR A 31 -5.51 -1.32 -13.04
C TYR A 31 -4.25 -0.48 -13.25
N ALA A 32 -3.30 -0.57 -12.32
CA ALA A 32 -2.06 0.18 -12.38
C ALA A 32 -1.16 -0.31 -13.52
N ALA A 33 -1.07 -1.63 -13.75
CA ALA A 33 -0.37 -2.21 -14.89
C ALA A 33 -1.05 -1.82 -16.22
N ALA A 34 -2.38 -1.88 -16.28
CA ALA A 34 -3.15 -1.50 -17.47
C ALA A 34 -2.95 -0.01 -17.79
N TRP A 35 -2.97 0.85 -16.76
CA TRP A 35 -2.71 2.28 -16.92
C TRP A 35 -1.29 2.55 -17.41
N ALA A 36 -0.27 1.96 -16.79
CA ALA A 36 1.12 2.11 -17.22
C ALA A 36 1.31 1.69 -18.68
N LYS A 37 0.73 0.55 -19.09
CA LYS A 37 0.76 0.06 -20.48
C LYS A 37 0.10 1.05 -21.45
N ARG A 38 -1.05 1.63 -21.08
CA ARG A 38 -1.76 2.63 -21.90
C ARG A 38 -0.90 3.86 -22.17
N TYR A 39 -0.11 4.28 -21.19
CA TYR A 39 0.80 5.43 -21.31
C TYR A 39 2.24 5.04 -21.72
N ARG A 40 2.44 3.79 -22.20
CA ARG A 40 3.72 3.26 -22.69
C ARG A 40 4.85 3.26 -21.67
N TYR A 41 4.52 3.09 -20.37
CA TYR A 41 5.51 2.85 -19.34
C TYR A 41 5.72 1.34 -19.17
N ASP A 42 6.93 0.87 -19.50
CA ASP A 42 7.35 -0.53 -19.28
C ASP A 42 8.03 -0.66 -17.91
N VAL A 43 7.21 -0.67 -16.86
CA VAL A 43 7.65 -0.71 -15.46
C VAL A 43 7.07 -1.92 -14.69
N TRP A 44 6.39 -2.83 -15.40
CA TRP A 44 5.77 -4.02 -14.81
C TRP A 44 6.49 -5.30 -15.17
N GLY A 45 6.90 -6.08 -14.17
CA GLY A 45 7.59 -7.37 -14.34
C GLY A 45 8.91 -7.42 -13.57
N THR A 46 9.48 -8.63 -13.49
CA THR A 46 10.70 -8.89 -12.69
C THR A 46 11.95 -8.23 -13.28
N GLN A 47 11.98 -8.01 -14.60
CA GLN A 47 13.13 -7.44 -15.32
C GLN A 47 12.91 -5.98 -15.71
N SER A 48 11.72 -5.44 -15.49
CA SER A 48 11.43 -4.04 -15.85
C SER A 48 11.96 -3.11 -14.76
N THR A 49 12.63 -2.03 -15.17
CA THR A 49 13.09 -0.98 -14.26
C THR A 49 11.90 -0.28 -13.59
N ARG A 50 12.10 0.24 -12.39
CA ARG A 50 11.10 1.04 -11.70
C ARG A 50 11.25 2.51 -12.06
N ARG A 51 10.13 3.20 -12.27
CA ARG A 51 10.16 4.64 -12.54
C ARG A 51 10.28 5.41 -11.24
N LEU A 52 11.40 6.07 -11.06
CA LEU A 52 11.70 6.91 -9.91
C LEU A 52 11.25 8.36 -10.13
N PHE A 53 11.18 9.15 -9.06
CA PHE A 53 10.73 10.54 -9.10
C PHE A 53 11.76 11.47 -8.47
N GLY A 54 11.81 12.72 -8.96
CA GLY A 54 12.68 13.76 -8.43
C GLY A 54 12.15 14.40 -7.13
N GLU A 55 12.97 15.26 -6.53
CA GLU A 55 12.73 15.88 -5.22
C GLU A 55 11.40 16.62 -5.09
N ARG A 56 10.94 17.31 -6.14
CA ARG A 56 9.65 18.00 -6.13
C ARG A 56 8.50 17.06 -5.77
N HIS A 57 8.53 15.81 -6.26
CA HIS A 57 7.51 14.81 -5.94
C HIS A 57 7.55 14.42 -4.46
N TRP A 58 8.75 14.25 -3.90
CA TRP A 58 8.97 13.87 -2.51
C TRP A 58 8.61 14.98 -1.51
N HIS A 59 8.60 16.25 -1.94
CA HIS A 59 8.18 17.37 -1.11
C HIS A 59 6.66 17.54 -0.98
N GLU A 60 5.86 16.88 -1.81
CA GLU A 60 4.39 17.04 -1.74
C GLU A 60 3.79 16.55 -0.42
N PRO A 61 4.16 15.37 0.14
CA PRO A 61 3.63 14.97 1.44
C PRO A 61 4.03 15.91 2.59
N ILE A 62 5.18 16.55 2.51
CA ILE A 62 5.59 17.57 3.52
C ILE A 62 4.58 18.73 3.53
N LYS A 63 4.14 19.19 2.36
CA LYS A 63 3.11 20.25 2.25
C LYS A 63 1.76 19.78 2.78
N TRP A 64 1.37 18.52 2.51
CA TRP A 64 0.13 17.95 3.04
C TRP A 64 0.18 17.87 4.57
N ASN A 65 1.32 17.45 5.13
CA ASN A 65 1.52 17.40 6.57
C ASN A 65 1.39 18.78 7.21
N ALA A 66 2.06 19.81 6.67
CA ALA A 66 1.97 21.17 7.18
C ALA A 66 0.53 21.72 7.13
N LYS A 67 -0.22 21.41 6.06
CA LYS A 67 -1.64 21.77 5.96
C LYS A 67 -2.49 21.03 7.00
N ALA A 68 -2.28 19.74 7.18
CA ALA A 68 -2.99 18.92 8.16
C ALA A 68 -2.72 19.42 9.59
N GLU A 69 -1.48 19.77 9.89
CA GLU A 69 -1.08 20.35 11.17
C GLU A 69 -1.77 21.69 11.43
N CYS A 70 -1.79 22.58 10.44
CA CYS A 70 -2.48 23.88 10.53
C CYS A 70 -3.99 23.71 10.79
N LEU A 71 -4.62 22.66 10.21
CA LEU A 71 -6.03 22.37 10.39
C LEU A 71 -6.33 21.53 11.64
N GLY A 72 -5.31 21.02 12.34
CA GLY A 72 -5.48 20.12 13.49
C GLY A 72 -6.13 18.78 13.13
N THR A 73 -6.05 18.34 11.86
CA THR A 73 -6.74 17.13 11.36
C THR A 73 -5.78 16.21 10.65
N ARG A 74 -5.71 14.96 11.07
CA ARG A 74 -4.92 13.93 10.37
C ARG A 74 -5.55 13.58 9.04
N VAL A 75 -4.72 13.26 8.04
CA VAL A 75 -5.17 12.85 6.71
C VAL A 75 -4.54 11.52 6.29
N ARG A 76 -5.28 10.71 5.56
CA ARG A 76 -4.87 9.38 5.13
C ARG A 76 -4.21 9.42 3.75
N VAL A 77 -3.06 8.75 3.65
CA VAL A 77 -2.28 8.66 2.41
C VAL A 77 -2.18 7.20 1.98
N PHE A 78 -2.81 6.85 0.86
CA PHE A 78 -2.63 5.52 0.26
C PHE A 78 -1.25 5.40 -0.38
N CYS A 79 -0.44 4.50 0.11
CA CYS A 79 0.90 4.20 -0.37
C CYS A 79 1.06 2.68 -0.58
N ALA A 80 1.12 2.16 -1.83
CA ALA A 80 1.19 2.90 -3.06
C ALA A 80 0.18 2.35 -4.08
N SER A 81 -0.50 3.24 -4.82
CA SER A 81 -1.51 2.82 -5.81
C SER A 81 -0.90 2.28 -7.12
N MET A 82 0.35 2.64 -7.44
CA MET A 82 1.07 2.26 -8.67
C MET A 82 2.31 1.41 -8.41
N ALA A 83 2.48 0.89 -7.19
CA ALA A 83 3.63 0.10 -6.77
C ALA A 83 3.26 -0.79 -5.58
N ASP A 84 4.22 -1.57 -5.10
CA ASP A 84 4.16 -2.26 -3.82
C ASP A 84 5.46 -1.92 -3.06
N VAL A 85 5.34 -1.24 -1.92
CA VAL A 85 6.50 -0.74 -1.17
C VAL A 85 7.35 -1.85 -0.54
N PHE A 86 6.78 -3.04 -0.42
CA PHE A 86 7.45 -4.24 0.08
C PHE A 86 7.87 -5.20 -1.04
N GLU A 87 7.95 -4.72 -2.27
CA GLU A 87 8.51 -5.48 -3.37
C GLU A 87 10.03 -5.62 -3.22
N GLU A 88 10.56 -6.80 -3.48
CA GLU A 88 12.00 -7.03 -3.55
C GLU A 88 12.51 -6.70 -4.96
N HIS A 89 13.15 -5.54 -5.11
CA HIS A 89 13.71 -5.07 -6.37
C HIS A 89 14.90 -4.12 -6.10
N PRO A 90 16.02 -4.25 -6.85
CA PRO A 90 17.24 -3.46 -6.58
C PRO A 90 17.05 -1.95 -6.78
N ASP A 91 16.26 -1.52 -7.76
CA ASP A 91 16.07 -0.10 -8.10
C ASP A 91 15.43 0.72 -6.98
N ILE A 92 14.73 0.08 -6.04
CA ILE A 92 13.87 0.78 -5.07
C ILE A 92 14.37 0.71 -3.62
N ILE A 93 15.53 0.13 -3.38
CA ILE A 93 16.09 0.00 -2.02
C ILE A 93 16.31 1.38 -1.41
N ALA A 94 16.98 2.29 -2.13
CA ALA A 94 17.23 3.65 -1.66
C ALA A 94 15.94 4.47 -1.53
N GLU A 95 15.03 4.34 -2.49
CA GLU A 95 13.74 5.05 -2.47
C GLU A 95 12.85 4.58 -1.31
N ARG A 96 12.92 3.30 -0.94
CA ARG A 96 12.23 2.77 0.23
C ARG A 96 12.78 3.37 1.52
N GLN A 97 14.10 3.52 1.66
CA GLN A 97 14.69 4.19 2.82
C GLN A 97 14.25 5.66 2.89
N LYS A 98 14.19 6.34 1.75
CA LYS A 98 13.68 7.71 1.65
C LYS A 98 12.21 7.80 2.09
N LEU A 99 11.39 6.80 1.74
CA LEU A 99 9.99 6.72 2.19
C LEU A 99 9.88 6.61 3.72
N TRP A 100 10.72 5.79 4.36
CA TRP A 100 10.71 5.66 5.82
C TRP A 100 11.05 6.97 6.53
N HIS A 101 12.01 7.72 6.02
CA HIS A 101 12.33 9.07 6.53
C HIS A 101 11.17 10.04 6.32
N LEU A 102 10.52 10.01 5.16
CA LEU A 102 9.36 10.86 4.89
C LEU A 102 8.20 10.58 5.85
N ILE A 103 7.91 9.31 6.14
CA ILE A 103 6.87 8.91 7.10
C ILE A 103 7.18 9.49 8.49
N ALA A 104 8.44 9.39 8.94
CA ALA A 104 8.86 9.95 10.23
C ALA A 104 8.73 11.49 10.27
N GLN A 105 8.95 12.18 9.14
CA GLN A 105 8.84 13.65 9.02
C GLN A 105 7.41 14.16 8.89
N THR A 106 6.43 13.28 8.70
CA THR A 106 5.05 13.66 8.41
C THR A 106 4.06 13.03 9.39
N PRO A 107 4.14 13.38 10.70
CA PRO A 107 3.34 12.74 11.75
C PRO A 107 1.84 12.99 11.65
N MET A 108 1.39 14.01 10.91
CA MET A 108 -0.03 14.30 10.69
C MET A 108 -0.62 13.51 9.50
N LEU A 109 0.19 12.72 8.79
CA LEU A 109 -0.27 11.86 7.70
C LEU A 109 -0.34 10.42 8.19
N ASP A 110 -1.50 9.78 8.06
CA ASP A 110 -1.66 8.33 8.25
C ASP A 110 -1.31 7.61 6.94
N TRP A 111 -0.18 6.91 6.95
CA TRP A 111 0.34 6.20 5.78
C TRP A 111 -0.21 4.78 5.71
N LEU A 112 -1.12 4.54 4.80
CA LEU A 112 -1.71 3.22 4.53
C LEU A 112 -0.76 2.43 3.61
N LEU A 113 0.15 1.65 4.21
CA LEU A 113 1.19 0.87 3.50
C LEU A 113 0.63 -0.48 3.05
N LEU A 114 -0.08 -0.45 1.91
CA LEU A 114 -0.75 -1.62 1.37
C LEU A 114 0.19 -2.48 0.53
N THR A 115 0.21 -3.78 0.81
CA THR A 115 1.03 -4.76 0.08
C THR A 115 0.31 -6.08 -0.16
N LYS A 116 0.78 -6.82 -1.16
CA LYS A 116 0.50 -8.25 -1.34
C LYS A 116 1.66 -9.16 -0.89
N ARG A 117 2.65 -8.57 -0.19
CA ARG A 117 3.88 -9.22 0.30
C ARG A 117 4.10 -8.98 1.80
N PRO A 118 3.15 -9.34 2.69
CA PRO A 118 3.30 -9.07 4.12
C PRO A 118 4.51 -9.79 4.74
N GLN A 119 5.00 -10.89 4.15
CA GLN A 119 6.21 -11.58 4.56
C GLN A 119 7.47 -10.69 4.53
N ASN A 120 7.46 -9.64 3.71
CA ASN A 120 8.61 -8.72 3.57
C ASN A 120 8.57 -7.56 4.56
N MET A 121 7.45 -7.32 5.22
CA MET A 121 7.29 -6.19 6.14
C MET A 121 8.33 -6.18 7.26
N SER A 122 8.61 -7.35 7.86
CA SER A 122 9.49 -7.44 9.02
C SER A 122 10.94 -7.08 8.72
N HIS A 123 11.45 -7.32 7.52
CA HIS A 123 12.87 -7.10 7.19
C HIS A 123 13.13 -5.90 6.25
N MET A 124 12.06 -5.28 5.70
CA MET A 124 12.21 -4.13 4.80
C MET A 124 11.95 -2.78 5.48
N VAL A 125 11.50 -2.78 6.74
CA VAL A 125 11.34 -1.57 7.55
C VAL A 125 12.61 -1.28 8.37
N PRO A 126 12.79 -0.04 8.90
CA PRO A 126 13.89 0.26 9.80
C PRO A 126 13.94 -0.67 11.02
N THR A 127 15.14 -0.98 11.50
CA THR A 127 15.33 -1.85 12.67
C THR A 127 14.60 -1.32 13.91
N SER A 128 14.52 0.00 14.08
CA SER A 128 13.75 0.62 15.17
C SER A 128 12.26 0.28 15.11
N TRP A 129 11.68 0.18 13.92
CA TRP A 129 10.27 -0.22 13.78
C TRP A 129 10.01 -1.67 14.20
N GLN A 130 11.03 -2.52 14.08
CA GLN A 130 10.94 -3.92 14.51
C GLN A 130 11.08 -4.05 16.03
N GLN A 131 11.94 -3.23 16.65
CA GLN A 131 12.27 -3.29 18.08
C GLN A 131 11.29 -2.51 18.94
N ASP A 132 10.94 -1.29 18.51
CA ASP A 132 10.14 -0.33 19.28
C ASP A 132 8.68 -0.27 18.85
N GLY A 133 8.34 -0.98 17.77
CA GLY A 133 7.05 -0.89 17.07
C GLY A 133 7.05 0.13 15.94
N TRP A 134 6.09 -0.01 15.04
CA TRP A 134 5.91 0.94 13.92
C TRP A 134 5.45 2.29 14.44
N PRO A 135 5.85 3.40 13.82
CA PRO A 135 5.34 4.71 14.20
C PRO A 135 3.81 4.76 14.05
N PRO A 136 3.09 5.50 14.94
CA PRO A 136 1.63 5.46 14.99
C PRO A 136 0.93 5.91 13.71
N ASN A 137 1.63 6.62 12.86
CA ASN A 137 1.16 7.10 11.57
C ASN A 137 1.50 6.15 10.39
N ALA A 138 2.12 5.01 10.64
CA ALA A 138 2.36 3.96 9.64
C ALA A 138 1.43 2.78 9.89
N TRP A 139 0.46 2.57 9.00
CA TRP A 139 -0.51 1.49 9.07
C TRP A 139 -0.04 0.31 8.23
N ALA A 140 0.11 -0.85 8.84
CA ALA A 140 0.44 -2.08 8.13
C ALA A 140 -0.82 -2.66 7.48
N MET A 141 -0.83 -2.79 6.15
CA MET A 141 -2.01 -3.28 5.43
C MET A 141 -1.66 -4.36 4.42
N THR A 142 -2.51 -5.38 4.29
CA THR A 142 -2.35 -6.37 3.23
C THR A 142 -3.63 -6.58 2.43
N SER A 143 -3.47 -6.87 1.12
CA SER A 143 -4.60 -7.27 0.29
C SER A 143 -4.90 -8.76 0.49
N VAL A 144 -6.19 -9.11 0.52
CA VAL A 144 -6.69 -10.48 0.53
C VAL A 144 -7.83 -10.58 -0.48
N GLU A 145 -7.60 -11.27 -1.58
CA GLU A 145 -8.55 -11.37 -2.69
C GLU A 145 -9.41 -12.63 -2.67
N ASP A 146 -9.02 -13.64 -1.91
CA ASP A 146 -9.70 -14.92 -1.71
C ASP A 146 -9.30 -15.54 -0.37
N GLN A 147 -9.94 -16.67 0.01
CA GLN A 147 -9.69 -17.31 1.29
C GLN A 147 -8.24 -17.82 1.42
N GLN A 148 -7.67 -18.35 0.36
CA GLN A 148 -6.28 -18.83 0.36
C GLN A 148 -5.30 -17.70 0.70
N GLN A 149 -5.51 -16.51 0.12
CA GLN A 149 -4.67 -15.34 0.42
C GLN A 149 -4.94 -14.78 1.83
N ALA A 150 -6.16 -14.87 2.33
CA ALA A 150 -6.49 -14.51 3.72
C ALA A 150 -5.70 -15.39 4.70
N GLU A 151 -5.79 -16.71 4.56
CA GLU A 151 -5.09 -17.68 5.40
C GLU A 151 -3.57 -17.57 5.34
N HIS A 152 -3.04 -17.19 4.17
CA HIS A 152 -1.60 -17.03 4.00
C HIS A 152 -1.10 -15.68 4.54
N ARG A 153 -1.79 -14.56 4.24
CA ARG A 153 -1.25 -13.21 4.47
C ARG A 153 -1.64 -12.61 5.81
N ILE A 154 -2.84 -12.92 6.34
CA ILE A 154 -3.28 -12.29 7.59
C ILE A 154 -2.40 -12.71 8.78
N PRO A 155 -2.03 -13.98 8.98
CA PRO A 155 -1.11 -14.35 10.05
C PRO A 155 0.24 -13.63 9.98
N LEU A 156 0.76 -13.40 8.77
CA LEU A 156 2.01 -12.64 8.57
C LEU A 156 1.84 -11.17 8.94
N LEU A 157 0.71 -10.55 8.57
CA LEU A 157 0.38 -9.19 8.98
C LEU A 157 0.26 -9.06 10.51
N LEU A 158 -0.35 -10.04 11.17
CA LEU A 158 -0.55 -10.00 12.63
C LEU A 158 0.77 -10.07 13.41
N ASN A 159 1.84 -10.59 12.83
CA ASN A 159 3.18 -10.57 13.41
C ASN A 159 3.89 -9.22 13.31
N VAL A 160 3.33 -8.26 12.55
CA VAL A 160 3.91 -6.92 12.42
C VAL A 160 3.56 -6.08 13.67
N PRO A 161 4.53 -5.46 14.35
CA PRO A 161 4.28 -4.65 15.55
C PRO A 161 3.77 -3.24 15.21
N ALA A 162 2.73 -3.15 14.37
CA ALA A 162 2.05 -1.91 14.00
C ALA A 162 0.83 -1.69 14.89
N LEU A 163 0.53 -0.42 15.24
CA LEU A 163 -0.67 -0.06 16.01
C LEU A 163 -1.96 -0.27 15.21
N VAL A 164 -1.91 -0.01 13.91
CA VAL A 164 -3.03 -0.21 13.00
C VAL A 164 -2.68 -1.26 11.97
N ARG A 165 -3.47 -2.34 11.94
CA ARG A 165 -3.39 -3.39 10.93
C ARG A 165 -4.68 -3.37 10.14
N GLY A 166 -4.55 -3.32 8.81
CA GLY A 166 -5.71 -3.24 7.92
C GLY A 166 -5.69 -4.29 6.82
N LEU A 167 -6.88 -4.60 6.35
CA LEU A 167 -7.09 -5.49 5.21
C LEU A 167 -7.72 -4.71 4.04
N SER A 168 -7.23 -4.98 2.84
CA SER A 168 -7.90 -4.61 1.60
C SER A 168 -8.39 -5.88 0.93
N VAL A 169 -9.66 -6.18 1.12
CA VAL A 169 -10.39 -7.25 0.43
C VAL A 169 -10.81 -6.70 -0.94
N GLU A 170 -9.78 -6.28 -1.68
CA GLU A 170 -9.90 -5.64 -2.99
C GLU A 170 -8.70 -6.02 -3.87
N PRO A 171 -8.98 -6.67 -5.03
CA PRO A 171 -10.29 -7.10 -5.54
C PRO A 171 -10.81 -8.32 -4.79
N LEU A 172 -12.08 -8.30 -4.35
CA LEU A 172 -12.75 -9.50 -3.85
C LEU A 172 -13.13 -10.39 -5.06
N ILE A 173 -12.43 -11.51 -5.22
CA ILE A 173 -12.61 -12.41 -6.37
C ILE A 173 -13.21 -13.77 -6.02
N ALA A 174 -13.30 -14.09 -4.74
CA ALA A 174 -13.97 -15.28 -4.21
C ALA A 174 -14.46 -14.98 -2.78
N PRO A 175 -15.36 -15.80 -2.21
CA PRO A 175 -15.77 -15.65 -0.81
C PRO A 175 -14.58 -15.69 0.14
N VAL A 176 -14.61 -14.84 1.18
CA VAL A 176 -13.59 -14.76 2.22
C VAL A 176 -14.27 -14.69 3.58
N ASP A 177 -13.93 -15.64 4.46
CA ASP A 177 -14.30 -15.58 5.88
C ASP A 177 -13.15 -14.93 6.68
N LEU A 178 -13.39 -13.75 7.19
CA LEU A 178 -12.45 -12.99 8.03
C LEU A 178 -12.68 -13.20 9.53
N SER A 179 -13.75 -13.90 9.93
CA SER A 179 -14.16 -14.07 11.32
C SER A 179 -13.03 -14.47 12.28
N PRO A 180 -12.08 -15.36 11.89
CA PRO A 180 -10.99 -15.76 12.77
C PRO A 180 -10.03 -14.63 13.16
N TRP A 181 -9.99 -13.53 12.41
CA TRP A 181 -8.97 -12.48 12.56
C TRP A 181 -9.53 -11.09 12.88
N LEU A 182 -10.85 -10.88 12.76
CA LEU A 182 -11.47 -9.54 12.90
C LEU A 182 -11.14 -8.85 14.22
N ALA A 183 -11.01 -9.58 15.31
CA ALA A 183 -10.68 -9.01 16.64
C ALA A 183 -9.28 -8.34 16.68
N ALA A 184 -8.37 -8.71 15.76
CA ALA A 184 -7.01 -8.21 15.70
C ALA A 184 -6.78 -7.20 14.54
N ILE A 185 -7.84 -6.87 13.77
CA ILE A 185 -7.80 -5.97 12.62
C ILE A 185 -8.56 -4.68 12.94
N GLN A 186 -7.94 -3.54 12.70
CA GLN A 186 -8.50 -2.22 13.00
C GLN A 186 -9.18 -1.56 11.79
N TRP A 187 -8.87 -2.01 10.57
CA TRP A 187 -9.39 -1.41 9.34
C TRP A 187 -9.64 -2.45 8.26
N VAL A 188 -10.80 -2.41 7.62
CA VAL A 188 -11.13 -3.30 6.49
C VAL A 188 -11.71 -2.47 5.34
N ILE A 189 -11.16 -2.65 4.15
CA ILE A 189 -11.67 -2.11 2.89
C ILE A 189 -12.20 -3.31 2.10
N VAL A 190 -13.39 -3.18 1.52
CA VAL A 190 -13.98 -4.21 0.66
C VAL A 190 -14.36 -3.58 -0.67
N GLY A 191 -13.93 -4.20 -1.77
CA GLY A 191 -14.23 -3.69 -3.11
C GLY A 191 -14.04 -4.72 -4.21
N GLY A 192 -14.71 -4.47 -5.32
CA GLY A 192 -14.56 -5.26 -6.54
C GLY A 192 -13.30 -4.91 -7.33
N GLU A 193 -13.02 -5.70 -8.34
CA GLU A 193 -11.92 -5.42 -9.28
C GLU A 193 -12.24 -4.21 -10.15
N SER A 194 -11.26 -3.35 -10.37
CA SER A 194 -11.41 -2.14 -11.19
C SER A 194 -10.86 -2.35 -12.59
N GLY A 195 -11.46 -1.66 -13.58
CA GLY A 195 -10.97 -1.61 -14.95
C GLY A 195 -11.80 -2.40 -15.97
N PRO A 196 -11.45 -2.34 -17.26
CA PRO A 196 -12.29 -2.84 -18.36
C PRO A 196 -12.46 -4.36 -18.40
N HIS A 197 -11.62 -5.12 -17.72
CA HIS A 197 -11.68 -6.58 -17.62
C HIS A 197 -11.96 -7.06 -16.19
N ALA A 198 -12.60 -6.19 -15.39
CA ALA A 198 -12.92 -6.49 -14.00
C ALA A 198 -13.80 -7.74 -13.90
N ARG A 199 -13.38 -8.67 -13.02
CA ARG A 199 -14.22 -9.81 -12.63
C ARG A 199 -15.35 -9.30 -11.74
N ARG A 200 -16.52 -9.89 -11.86
CA ARG A 200 -17.66 -9.53 -11.02
C ARG A 200 -17.38 -9.93 -9.56
N MET A 201 -17.67 -9.01 -8.66
CA MET A 201 -17.81 -9.30 -7.25
C MET A 201 -19.24 -9.84 -7.04
N TYR A 202 -19.34 -11.01 -6.44
CA TYR A 202 -20.62 -11.56 -6.01
C TYR A 202 -20.78 -11.27 -4.52
N PRO A 203 -21.96 -10.80 -4.10
CA PRO A 203 -22.26 -10.57 -2.68
C PRO A 203 -22.25 -11.85 -1.87
#